data_f32836914c82813b0d91106397ee5b58
#
_entry.id   f32836914c82813b0d91106397ee5b58
#
_cell.length_a   1.000
_cell.length_b   1.000
_cell.length_c   1.000
_cell.angle_alpha   90.00
_cell.angle_beta   90.00
_cell.angle_gamma   90.00
#
_symmetry.space_group_name_H-M   'P 1'
#
loop_
_entity.id
_entity.type
_entity.pdbx_description
1 polymer ?
#
loop_
_entity_poly.entity_id
_entity_poly.type
_entity_poly.pdbx_seq_one_letter_code
_entity_poly.pdbx_strand_id
1 'polypeptide(L)'
;MSVFVTNLLLLLFLVFLLVLVIMTRRLFAVVVLAGAYSLVSAAMFVNLDAVDVAFTEAAVGAGISTVLFLATMAYLPGREKVLPPSGRIGNAMAAGIICVFAGALLVAAAVELPAVGDPNAPAHLHVAPRYLAESGSFLHITNVVTTVLASYRG
;
A
#
# COMPACT_ATOMS: atom_id res chain seq x y z
N MET A 1 17.10 -4.29 17.41
CA MET A 1 17.13 -2.81 17.49
C MET A 1 17.29 -2.16 16.11
N SER A 2 18.12 -2.66 15.22
CA SER A 2 18.30 -2.09 13.87
C SER A 2 17.01 -2.07 13.02
N VAL A 3 16.28 -3.18 12.96
CA VAL A 3 15.04 -3.30 12.17
C VAL A 3 13.97 -2.32 12.62
N PHE A 4 13.77 -2.15 13.92
CA PHE A 4 12.81 -1.20 14.47
C PHE A 4 13.17 0.24 14.09
N VAL A 5 14.45 0.61 14.20
CA VAL A 5 14.92 1.96 13.82
C VAL A 5 14.75 2.19 12.33
N THR A 6 15.06 1.19 11.49
CA THR A 6 14.88 1.27 10.05
C THR A 6 13.40 1.46 9.69
N ASN A 7 12.49 0.71 10.29
CA ASN A 7 11.05 0.85 10.09
C ASN A 7 10.54 2.24 10.49
N LEU A 8 11.01 2.74 11.63
CA LEU A 8 10.63 4.08 12.10
C LEU A 8 11.10 5.17 11.13
N LEU A 9 12.34 5.06 10.63
CA LEU A 9 12.88 6.02 9.66
C LEU A 9 12.12 5.97 8.33
N LEU A 10 11.82 4.78 7.81
CA LEU A 10 11.02 4.62 6.59
C LEU A 10 9.62 5.20 6.76
N LEU A 11 8.98 4.96 7.90
CA LEU A 11 7.66 5.49 8.20
C LEU A 11 7.65 7.01 8.30
N LEU A 12 8.65 7.60 8.97
CA LEU A 12 8.83 9.06 9.03
C LEU A 12 9.04 9.64 7.62
N PHE A 13 9.81 8.95 6.78
CA PHE A 13 10.04 9.38 5.42
C PHE A 13 8.77 9.29 4.55
N LEU A 14 7.95 8.25 4.72
CA LEU A 14 6.62 8.15 4.09
C LEU A 14 5.72 9.31 4.50
N VAL A 15 5.65 9.63 5.79
CA VAL A 15 4.86 10.78 6.29
C VAL A 15 5.39 12.08 5.69
N PHE A 16 6.70 12.25 5.59
CA PHE A 16 7.31 13.43 4.97
C PHE A 16 6.93 13.56 3.49
N LEU A 17 7.01 12.48 2.72
CA LEU A 17 6.56 12.47 1.31
C LEU A 17 5.09 12.79 1.17
N LEU A 18 4.24 12.25 2.05
CA LEU A 18 2.80 12.53 2.06
C LEU A 18 2.53 14.03 2.29
N VAL A 19 3.22 14.65 3.25
CA VAL A 19 3.12 16.10 3.50
C VAL A 19 3.56 16.89 2.26
N LEU A 20 4.65 16.49 1.60
CA LEU A 20 5.10 17.15 0.38
C LEU A 20 4.07 17.04 -0.75
N VAL A 21 3.41 15.89 -0.92
CA VAL A 21 2.33 15.70 -1.90
C VAL A 21 1.18 16.68 -1.62
N ILE A 22 0.75 16.79 -0.36
CA ILE A 22 -0.36 17.68 0.03
C ILE A 22 0.00 19.17 -0.20
N MET A 23 1.25 19.55 0.05
CA MET A 23 1.71 20.93 -0.11
C MET A 23 1.98 21.31 -1.56
N THR A 24 2.20 20.33 -2.42
CA THR A 24 2.58 20.56 -3.82
C THR A 24 1.36 20.85 -4.68
N ARG A 25 1.40 21.95 -5.42
CA ARG A 25 0.31 22.38 -6.32
C ARG A 25 0.53 22.01 -7.79
N ARG A 26 1.69 21.47 -8.13
CA ARG A 26 2.04 21.09 -9.51
C ARG A 26 1.71 19.62 -9.72
N LEU A 27 0.77 19.30 -10.59
CA LEU A 27 0.35 17.94 -10.88
C LEU A 27 1.52 17.01 -11.23
N PHE A 28 2.46 17.47 -12.06
CA PHE A 28 3.65 16.69 -12.38
C PHE A 28 4.47 16.30 -11.14
N ALA A 29 4.70 17.27 -10.25
CA ALA A 29 5.46 16.98 -9.02
C ALA A 29 4.68 16.05 -8.08
N VAL A 30 3.35 16.14 -8.03
CA VAL A 30 2.50 15.21 -7.26
C VAL A 30 2.65 13.80 -7.80
N VAL A 31 2.63 13.60 -9.11
CA VAL A 31 2.80 12.26 -9.72
C VAL A 31 4.17 11.66 -9.40
N VAL A 32 5.24 12.46 -9.53
CA VAL A 32 6.60 12.01 -9.20
C VAL A 32 6.75 11.68 -7.71
N LEU A 33 6.20 12.52 -6.83
CA LEU A 33 6.21 12.27 -5.38
C LEU A 33 5.38 11.03 -5.00
N ALA A 34 4.24 10.80 -5.68
CA ALA A 34 3.45 9.58 -5.47
C ALA A 34 4.22 8.32 -5.88
N GLY A 35 4.93 8.35 -7.01
CA GLY A 35 5.84 7.26 -7.41
C GLY A 35 6.97 7.03 -6.40
N ALA A 36 7.58 8.11 -5.88
CA ALA A 36 8.58 8.01 -4.82
C ALA A 36 8.00 7.42 -3.52
N TYR A 37 6.77 7.80 -3.15
CA TYR A 37 6.06 7.23 -2.01
C TYR A 37 5.90 5.70 -2.15
N SER A 38 5.44 5.23 -3.31
CA SER A 38 5.30 3.79 -3.60
C SER A 38 6.63 3.04 -3.54
N LEU A 39 7.74 3.63 -4.00
CA LEU A 39 9.06 3.00 -3.87
C LEU A 39 9.50 2.85 -2.41
N VAL A 40 9.29 3.88 -1.59
CA VAL A 40 9.62 3.82 -0.15
C VAL A 40 8.69 2.86 0.59
N SER A 41 7.40 2.82 0.21
CA SER A 41 6.44 1.84 0.72
C SER A 41 6.88 0.41 0.39
N ALA A 42 7.31 0.16 -0.85
CA ALA A 42 7.87 -1.13 -1.25
C ALA A 42 9.11 -1.52 -0.43
N ALA A 43 10.03 -0.56 -0.19
CA ALA A 43 11.19 -0.80 0.67
C ALA A 43 10.80 -1.15 2.11
N MET A 44 9.74 -0.53 2.64
CA MET A 44 9.18 -0.88 3.94
C MET A 44 8.62 -2.30 3.96
N PHE A 45 7.90 -2.72 2.92
CA PHE A 45 7.38 -4.09 2.81
C PHE A 45 8.50 -5.13 2.71
N VAL A 46 9.61 -4.84 2.01
CA VAL A 46 10.80 -5.72 2.02
C VAL A 46 11.33 -5.90 3.44
N ASN A 47 11.41 -4.81 4.22
CA ASN A 47 11.92 -4.86 5.58
C ASN A 47 10.96 -5.55 6.58
N LEU A 48 9.70 -5.74 6.18
CA LEU A 48 8.69 -6.51 6.90
C LEU A 48 8.56 -7.97 6.39
N ASP A 49 9.53 -8.44 5.61
CA ASP A 49 9.56 -9.78 4.98
C ASP A 49 8.37 -10.06 4.02
N ALA A 50 7.67 -9.02 3.58
CA ALA A 50 6.56 -9.09 2.63
C ALA A 50 7.03 -8.78 1.19
N VAL A 51 7.96 -9.58 0.67
CA VAL A 51 8.65 -9.33 -0.62
C VAL A 51 7.68 -9.34 -1.80
N ASP A 52 6.67 -10.21 -1.79
CA ASP A 52 5.66 -10.29 -2.85
C ASP A 52 4.85 -8.99 -2.95
N VAL A 53 4.46 -8.43 -1.80
CA VAL A 53 3.75 -7.15 -1.72
C VAL A 53 4.66 -6.00 -2.16
N ALA A 54 5.91 -6.02 -1.72
CA ALA A 54 6.90 -5.01 -2.10
C ALA A 54 7.10 -4.96 -3.63
N PHE A 55 7.20 -6.12 -4.27
CA PHE A 55 7.38 -6.21 -5.71
C PHE A 55 6.17 -5.67 -6.48
N THR A 56 4.97 -6.03 -6.06
CA THR A 56 3.73 -5.54 -6.67
C THR A 56 3.54 -4.04 -6.46
N GLU A 57 3.84 -3.51 -5.27
CA GLU A 57 3.79 -2.08 -4.97
C GLU A 57 4.79 -1.28 -5.82
N ALA A 58 6.03 -1.76 -5.96
CA ALA A 58 7.03 -1.11 -6.81
C ALA A 58 6.63 -1.14 -8.29
N ALA A 59 6.16 -2.28 -8.79
CA ALA A 59 5.81 -2.44 -10.21
C ALA A 59 4.56 -1.63 -10.58
N VAL A 60 3.52 -1.69 -9.78
CA VAL A 60 2.23 -1.02 -10.07
C VAL A 60 2.24 0.41 -9.58
N GLY A 61 2.60 0.66 -8.34
CA GLY A 61 2.54 1.98 -7.72
C GLY A 61 3.59 2.94 -8.28
N ALA A 62 4.86 2.56 -8.27
CA ALA A 62 5.92 3.41 -8.77
C ALA A 62 6.06 3.35 -10.31
N GLY A 63 5.80 2.19 -10.94
CA GLY A 63 5.95 1.99 -12.37
C GLY A 63 4.69 2.35 -13.15
N ILE A 64 3.76 1.42 -13.23
CA ILE A 64 2.59 1.50 -14.14
C ILE A 64 1.73 2.72 -13.84
N SER A 65 1.41 2.97 -12.58
CA SER A 65 0.56 4.11 -12.17
C SER A 65 1.19 5.45 -12.52
N THR A 66 2.50 5.58 -12.30
CA THR A 66 3.23 6.81 -12.65
C THR A 66 3.21 7.07 -14.15
N VAL A 67 3.43 6.04 -14.97
CA VAL A 67 3.36 6.16 -16.44
C VAL A 67 1.95 6.53 -16.91
N LEU A 68 0.92 5.90 -16.35
CA LEU A 68 -0.48 6.21 -16.68
C LEU A 68 -0.84 7.65 -16.30
N PHE A 69 -0.43 8.13 -15.12
CA PHE A 69 -0.65 9.51 -14.70
C PHE A 69 0.08 10.50 -15.61
N LEU A 70 1.33 10.22 -15.98
CA LEU A 70 2.06 11.08 -16.92
C LEU A 70 1.42 11.09 -18.31
N ALA A 71 0.95 9.93 -18.79
CA ALA A 71 0.23 9.84 -20.05
C ALA A 71 -1.09 10.63 -20.01
N THR A 72 -1.87 10.51 -18.94
CA THR A 72 -3.12 11.30 -18.80
C THR A 72 -2.86 12.78 -18.70
N MET A 73 -1.77 13.20 -18.04
CA MET A 73 -1.38 14.62 -17.98
C MET A 73 -1.05 15.21 -19.34
N ALA A 74 -0.56 14.42 -20.28
CA ALA A 74 -0.30 14.88 -21.65
C ALA A 74 -1.58 15.32 -22.38
N TYR A 75 -2.72 14.78 -21.98
CA TYR A 75 -4.05 15.12 -22.55
C TYR A 75 -4.81 16.17 -21.75
N LEU A 76 -4.35 16.53 -20.56
CA LEU A 76 -5.02 17.54 -19.74
C LEU A 76 -4.45 18.94 -20.03
N PRO A 77 -5.32 19.98 -20.15
CA PRO A 77 -4.83 21.35 -20.20
C PRO A 77 -4.08 21.66 -18.90
N GLY A 78 -2.84 22.13 -19.01
CA GLY A 78 -1.88 22.29 -17.93
C GLY A 78 -2.22 23.31 -16.82
N ARG A 79 -3.49 23.66 -16.64
CA ARG A 79 -3.97 24.55 -15.58
C ARG A 79 -4.93 23.80 -14.66
N GLU A 80 -4.57 23.69 -13.40
CA GLU A 80 -5.52 23.33 -12.35
C GLU A 80 -6.71 24.32 -12.33
N LYS A 81 -7.94 23.80 -12.31
CA LYS A 81 -9.10 24.60 -11.93
C LYS A 81 -8.93 24.97 -10.46
N VAL A 82 -8.56 26.20 -10.20
CA VAL A 82 -8.54 26.77 -8.85
C VAL A 82 -10.00 26.86 -8.39
N LEU A 83 -10.40 25.98 -7.48
CA LEU A 83 -11.70 26.06 -6.81
C LEU A 83 -11.83 27.42 -6.09
N PRO A 84 -12.99 28.08 -6.16
CA PRO A 84 -13.21 29.33 -5.46
C PRO A 84 -12.99 29.15 -3.94
N PRO A 85 -12.47 30.16 -3.24
CA PRO A 85 -12.08 30.03 -1.81
C PRO A 85 -13.22 29.62 -0.89
N SER A 86 -14.46 29.94 -1.24
CA SER A 86 -15.66 29.60 -0.45
C SER A 86 -15.96 28.09 -0.34
N GLY A 87 -15.64 27.29 -1.35
CA GLY A 87 -15.83 25.85 -1.30
C GLY A 87 -14.64 25.05 -0.73
N ARG A 88 -13.48 25.70 -0.63
CA ARG A 88 -12.22 25.03 -0.30
C ARG A 88 -12.15 24.56 1.15
N ILE A 89 -12.65 25.35 2.07
CA ILE A 89 -12.63 25.03 3.52
C ILE A 89 -13.63 23.89 3.81
N GLY A 90 -14.85 23.97 3.25
CA GLY A 90 -15.85 22.91 3.44
C GLY A 90 -15.40 21.57 2.87
N ASN A 91 -14.81 21.57 1.66
CA ASN A 91 -14.29 20.35 1.05
C ASN A 91 -13.07 19.77 1.80
N ALA A 92 -12.19 20.63 2.31
CA ALA A 92 -11.04 20.20 3.11
C ALA A 92 -11.49 19.61 4.47
N MET A 93 -12.49 20.19 5.11
CA MET A 93 -13.08 19.66 6.34
C MET A 93 -13.76 18.30 6.09
N ALA A 94 -14.56 18.19 5.03
CA ALA A 94 -15.21 16.94 4.65
C ALA A 94 -14.16 15.84 4.35
N ALA A 95 -13.11 16.15 3.58
CA ALA A 95 -12.02 15.23 3.31
C ALA A 95 -11.30 14.82 4.62
N GLY A 96 -11.03 15.76 5.52
CA GLY A 96 -10.42 15.49 6.81
C GLY A 96 -11.26 14.54 7.65
N ILE A 97 -12.57 14.76 7.74
CA ILE A 97 -13.50 13.89 8.48
C ILE A 97 -13.51 12.48 7.90
N ILE A 98 -13.58 12.35 6.56
CA ILE A 98 -13.55 11.05 5.88
C ILE A 98 -12.23 10.32 6.16
N CYS A 99 -11.09 11.01 6.08
CA CYS A 99 -9.78 10.43 6.37
C CYS A 99 -9.65 9.97 7.83
N VAL A 100 -10.12 10.76 8.79
CA VAL A 100 -10.11 10.39 10.22
C VAL A 100 -11.02 9.19 10.48
N PHE A 101 -12.20 9.18 9.87
CA PHE A 101 -13.14 8.06 10.02
C PHE A 101 -12.58 6.78 9.40
N ALA A 102 -12.03 6.85 8.18
CA ALA A 102 -11.38 5.72 7.53
C ALA A 102 -10.17 5.21 8.33
N GLY A 103 -9.35 6.12 8.84
CA GLY A 103 -8.22 5.78 9.71
C GLY A 103 -8.66 5.09 11.00
N ALA A 104 -9.71 5.58 11.64
CA ALA A 104 -10.28 4.96 12.84
C ALA A 104 -10.79 3.54 12.57
N LEU A 105 -11.47 3.31 11.43
CA LEU A 105 -11.93 1.99 11.03
C LEU A 105 -10.76 1.03 10.77
N LEU A 106 -9.69 1.51 10.12
CA LEU A 106 -8.49 0.70 9.89
C LEU A 106 -7.78 0.33 11.20
N VAL A 107 -7.67 1.27 12.14
CA VAL A 107 -7.11 0.99 13.46
C VAL A 107 -7.98 0.00 14.24
N ALA A 108 -9.30 0.15 14.21
CA ALA A 108 -10.23 -0.79 14.85
C ALA A 108 -10.06 -2.21 14.26
N ALA A 109 -10.01 -2.33 12.93
CA ALA A 109 -9.76 -3.60 12.27
C ALA A 109 -8.39 -4.20 12.63
N ALA A 110 -7.35 -3.37 12.75
CA ALA A 110 -6.01 -3.82 13.10
C ALA A 110 -5.92 -4.34 14.55
N VAL A 111 -6.71 -3.78 15.46
CA VAL A 111 -6.76 -4.25 16.89
C VAL A 111 -7.38 -5.64 17.00
N GLU A 112 -8.28 -6.01 16.08
CA GLU A 112 -8.90 -7.34 16.05
C GLU A 112 -8.00 -8.43 15.43
N LEU A 113 -6.89 -8.03 14.81
CA LEU A 113 -5.95 -9.01 14.24
C LEU A 113 -5.21 -9.75 15.36
N PRO A 114 -4.96 -11.07 15.19
CA PRO A 114 -4.13 -11.84 16.11
C PRO A 114 -2.75 -11.22 16.25
N ALA A 115 -2.13 -11.39 17.41
CA ALA A 115 -0.76 -10.93 17.62
C ALA A 115 0.20 -11.57 16.59
N VAL A 116 1.19 -10.79 16.15
CA VAL A 116 2.19 -11.27 15.20
C VAL A 116 2.93 -12.47 15.82
N GLY A 117 2.91 -13.61 15.11
CA GLY A 117 3.56 -14.85 15.57
C GLY A 117 2.72 -15.69 16.53
N ASP A 118 1.43 -15.39 16.73
CA ASP A 118 0.54 -16.24 17.53
C ASP A 118 0.34 -17.59 16.83
N PRO A 119 0.80 -18.72 17.44
CA PRO A 119 0.64 -20.05 16.85
C PRO A 119 -0.83 -20.49 16.77
N ASN A 120 -1.72 -19.89 17.55
CA ASN A 120 -3.15 -20.19 17.56
C ASN A 120 -3.97 -19.33 16.58
N ALA A 121 -3.32 -18.45 15.82
CA ALA A 121 -4.02 -17.64 14.83
C ALA A 121 -4.71 -18.53 13.79
N PRO A 122 -5.95 -18.19 13.34
CA PRO A 122 -6.71 -18.96 12.36
C PRO A 122 -5.93 -19.27 11.08
N ALA A 123 -5.05 -18.36 10.66
CA ALA A 123 -4.18 -18.55 9.50
C ALA A 123 -3.22 -19.74 9.69
N HIS A 124 -2.67 -19.94 10.89
CA HIS A 124 -1.76 -21.03 11.19
C HIS A 124 -2.48 -22.36 11.43
N LEU A 125 -3.67 -22.34 12.03
CA LEU A 125 -4.41 -23.56 12.38
C LEU A 125 -5.22 -24.13 11.22
N HIS A 126 -5.80 -23.28 10.38
CA HIS A 126 -6.77 -23.72 9.37
C HIS A 126 -6.29 -23.51 7.93
N VAL A 127 -5.64 -22.38 7.65
CA VAL A 127 -5.31 -21.99 6.26
C VAL A 127 -3.96 -22.59 5.84
N ALA A 128 -2.90 -22.33 6.59
CA ALA A 128 -1.55 -22.78 6.22
C ALA A 128 -1.40 -24.31 6.12
N PRO A 129 -1.89 -25.12 7.08
CA PRO A 129 -1.78 -26.59 6.99
C PRO A 129 -2.49 -27.16 5.77
N ARG A 130 -3.67 -26.61 5.43
CA ARG A 130 -4.44 -27.02 4.27
C ARG A 130 -3.68 -26.75 2.97
N TYR A 131 -3.18 -25.55 2.79
CA TYR A 131 -2.42 -25.18 1.59
C TYR A 131 -1.10 -25.96 1.47
N LEU A 132 -0.42 -26.21 2.58
CA LEU A 132 0.80 -27.03 2.59
C LEU A 132 0.52 -28.49 2.21
N ALA A 133 -0.58 -29.08 2.70
CA ALA A 133 -0.99 -30.42 2.34
C ALA A 133 -1.39 -30.52 0.85
N GLU A 134 -2.15 -29.55 0.34
CA GLU A 134 -2.55 -29.51 -1.05
C GLU A 134 -1.38 -29.24 -2.00
N SER A 135 -0.40 -28.41 -1.62
CA SER A 135 0.79 -28.14 -2.44
C SER A 135 1.65 -29.37 -2.66
N GLY A 136 1.81 -30.20 -1.66
CA GLY A 136 2.54 -31.47 -1.75
C GLY A 136 1.87 -32.48 -2.67
N SER A 137 0.52 -32.51 -2.69
CA SER A 137 -0.26 -33.50 -3.44
C SER A 137 -0.44 -33.16 -4.93
N PHE A 138 -0.60 -31.86 -5.27
CA PHE A 138 -0.95 -31.45 -6.63
C PHE A 138 0.24 -31.03 -7.50
N LEU A 139 1.25 -30.40 -6.93
CA LEU A 139 2.28 -29.74 -7.74
C LEU A 139 3.72 -30.08 -7.33
N HIS A 140 3.94 -30.84 -6.26
CA HIS A 140 5.26 -31.05 -5.65
C HIS A 140 6.06 -29.74 -5.43
N ILE A 141 5.35 -28.62 -5.29
CA ILE A 141 5.90 -27.28 -5.11
C ILE A 141 5.56 -26.80 -3.71
N THR A 142 6.57 -26.47 -2.94
CA THR A 142 6.42 -25.96 -1.56
C THR A 142 6.00 -24.48 -1.48
N ASN A 143 5.74 -23.82 -2.61
CA ASN A 143 5.37 -22.40 -2.64
C ASN A 143 3.85 -22.23 -2.51
N VAL A 144 3.41 -21.69 -1.39
CA VAL A 144 1.99 -21.45 -1.07
C VAL A 144 1.31 -20.54 -2.12
N VAL A 145 2.00 -19.54 -2.64
CA VAL A 145 1.44 -18.62 -3.65
C VAL A 145 1.12 -19.36 -4.95
N THR A 146 2.04 -20.23 -5.40
CA THR A 146 1.83 -21.04 -6.61
C THR A 146 0.67 -22.01 -6.43
N THR A 147 0.50 -22.57 -5.23
CA THR A 147 -0.61 -23.46 -4.90
C THR A 147 -1.95 -22.76 -4.93
N VAL A 148 -2.03 -21.55 -4.36
CA VAL A 148 -3.24 -20.71 -4.42
C VAL A 148 -3.60 -20.41 -5.87
N LEU A 149 -2.66 -19.96 -6.68
CA LEU A 149 -2.90 -19.67 -8.10
C LEU A 149 -3.31 -20.88 -8.91
N ALA A 150 -2.77 -22.06 -8.60
CA ALA A 150 -3.11 -23.31 -9.28
C ALA A 150 -4.49 -23.84 -8.85
N SER A 151 -4.89 -23.66 -7.60
CA SER A 151 -6.20 -24.09 -7.10
C SER A 151 -7.37 -23.28 -7.66
N TYR A 152 -7.13 -22.07 -8.15
CA TYR A 152 -8.13 -21.25 -8.83
C TYR A 152 -8.43 -21.68 -10.29
N ARG A 153 -7.75 -22.71 -10.80
CA ARG A 153 -7.97 -23.25 -12.14
C ARG A 153 -8.99 -24.40 -12.21
N GLY A 154 -9.65 -24.69 -11.09
CA GLY A 154 -10.69 -25.72 -11.03
C GLY A 154 -12.04 -25.24 -11.50
#